data_32d6a946d5dffafaf7fab73a0c7813cd
#
_entry.id   32d6a946d5dffafaf7fab73a0c7813cd
#
_cell.length_a   1.000
_cell.length_b   1.000
_cell.length_c   1.000
_cell.angle_alpha   90.00
_cell.angle_beta   90.00
_cell.angle_gamma   90.00
#
_symmetry.space_group_name_H-M   'P 1'
#
loop_
_entity.id
_entity.type
_entity.pdbx_description
1 polymer ?
#
loop_
_entity_poly.entity_id
_entity_poly.type
_entity_poly.pdbx_seq_one_letter_code
_entity_poly.pdbx_strand_id
1 'polypeptide(L)'
;LIGGLKLNDSQVMEYIDVDKDKKTFSSSTASVSLPKNSKILFAGLYWAATYPYEEGQVVAKKSVAKDAKRESVEEVLLKVPKGKYTPVKGEYVFDGNTDSRYIGKNAPYVMFADVTKLVQSSKRIDGEYTVANVRAARGSVEGGSCGGWTLVIAYENASEPFRKLDIKDGFLEVKGDKSIAFTNYKIPSVKEAFPRLVGAVLDADFNQGENKVGVFSDKVGFYLETKTR
;
A
#
# COMPACT_ATOMS: atom_id res chain seq x y z
N LEU A 1 4.40 9.41 5.02
CA LEU A 1 3.18 10.18 5.24
C LEU A 1 2.60 9.87 6.57
N ILE A 2 2.32 10.88 7.34
CA ILE A 2 1.72 10.63 8.61
C ILE A 2 0.69 11.68 8.89
N GLY A 3 -0.53 11.22 9.01
CA GLY A 3 -1.50 11.82 9.88
C GLY A 3 -1.21 11.39 11.32
N GLY A 4 -1.49 12.23 12.29
CA GLY A 4 -1.41 11.86 13.69
C GLY A 4 -2.37 10.71 14.04
N LEU A 5 -2.34 10.30 15.30
CA LEU A 5 -3.19 9.22 15.85
C LEU A 5 -4.68 9.61 16.01
N LYS A 6 -5.15 10.64 15.31
CA LYS A 6 -6.54 11.13 15.32
C LYS A 6 -7.10 11.07 13.91
N LEU A 7 -8.38 11.41 13.77
CA LEU A 7 -9.05 11.49 12.45
C LEU A 7 -8.25 12.34 11.47
N ASN A 8 -8.00 11.80 10.29
CA ASN A 8 -7.15 12.44 9.28
C ASN A 8 -7.81 13.64 8.58
N ASP A 9 -9.12 13.72 8.60
CA ASP A 9 -9.92 14.71 7.85
C ASP A 9 -9.60 16.16 8.20
N SER A 10 -9.11 16.40 9.42
CA SER A 10 -8.78 17.73 9.92
C SER A 10 -7.29 17.94 10.18
N GLN A 11 -6.45 17.00 9.82
CA GLN A 11 -5.01 17.07 10.06
C GLN A 11 -4.31 17.83 8.94
N VAL A 12 -3.33 18.64 9.30
CA VAL A 12 -2.36 19.18 8.34
C VAL A 12 -1.30 18.09 8.10
N MET A 13 -1.21 17.62 6.88
CA MET A 13 -0.36 16.49 6.52
C MET A 13 1.05 16.94 6.12
N GLU A 14 2.03 16.21 6.62
CA GLU A 14 3.44 16.42 6.28
C GLU A 14 4.13 15.10 5.94
N TYR A 15 5.20 15.18 5.17
CA TYR A 15 6.01 14.00 4.90
C TYR A 15 6.76 13.55 6.14
N ILE A 16 6.78 12.23 6.35
CA ILE A 16 7.80 11.61 7.21
C ILE A 16 9.05 11.35 6.41
N ASP A 17 10.17 11.59 7.05
CA ASP A 17 11.49 11.28 6.55
C ASP A 17 12.30 10.64 7.69
N VAL A 18 12.32 9.28 7.73
CA VAL A 18 12.94 8.53 8.84
C VAL A 18 14.46 8.48 8.74
N ASP A 19 15.02 8.58 7.53
CA ASP A 19 16.47 8.47 7.34
C ASP A 19 17.19 9.81 7.24
N LYS A 20 16.44 10.90 7.12
CA LYS A 20 16.96 12.27 7.03
C LYS A 20 18.02 12.45 5.94
N ASP A 21 17.96 11.64 4.88
CA ASP A 21 18.84 11.81 3.71
C ASP A 21 18.40 13.04 2.93
N LYS A 22 19.29 14.00 2.71
CA LYS A 22 19.00 15.24 1.97
C LYS A 22 18.55 15.01 0.53
N LYS A 23 18.69 13.81 0.01
CA LYS A 23 18.28 13.42 -1.35
C LYS A 23 16.85 12.90 -1.42
N THR A 24 16.22 12.69 -0.27
CA THR A 24 14.85 12.23 -0.15
C THR A 24 14.00 13.28 0.54
N PHE A 25 12.74 13.40 0.16
CA PHE A 25 11.77 14.29 0.81
C PHE A 25 10.80 13.53 1.71
N SER A 26 10.74 12.22 1.55
CA SER A 26 9.95 11.33 2.41
C SER A 26 10.64 9.98 2.46
N SER A 27 10.58 9.31 3.59
CA SER A 27 11.03 7.93 3.72
C SER A 27 10.32 7.22 4.87
N SER A 28 10.10 5.92 4.71
CA SER A 28 9.59 5.06 5.77
C SER A 28 10.11 3.64 5.62
N THR A 29 10.14 2.88 6.70
CA THR A 29 10.74 1.56 6.77
C THR A 29 9.76 0.49 7.22
N ALA A 30 9.99 -0.73 6.75
CA ALA A 30 9.32 -1.93 7.25
C ALA A 30 10.33 -3.08 7.31
N SER A 31 10.19 -3.94 8.30
CA SER A 31 11.07 -5.09 8.48
C SER A 31 10.45 -6.36 7.94
N VAL A 32 11.26 -7.16 7.24
CA VAL A 32 10.91 -8.49 6.76
C VAL A 32 11.72 -9.51 7.55
N SER A 33 11.04 -10.56 8.00
CA SER A 33 11.66 -11.73 8.61
C SER A 33 11.15 -12.99 7.91
N LEU A 34 12.05 -13.76 7.32
CA LEU A 34 11.74 -14.99 6.62
C LEU A 34 12.47 -16.17 7.27
N PRO A 35 11.95 -17.41 7.14
CA PRO A 35 12.69 -18.60 7.55
C PRO A 35 14.06 -18.67 6.87
N LYS A 36 15.06 -19.21 7.58
CA LYS A 36 16.40 -19.38 6.99
C LYS A 36 16.32 -20.19 5.70
N ASN A 37 17.18 -19.86 4.74
CA ASN A 37 17.24 -20.51 3.42
C ASN A 37 16.00 -20.34 2.55
N SER A 38 15.17 -19.35 2.84
CA SER A 38 14.08 -18.95 1.93
C SER A 38 14.62 -18.40 0.63
N LYS A 39 13.97 -18.74 -0.47
CA LYS A 39 14.25 -18.20 -1.80
C LYS A 39 13.09 -17.33 -2.24
N ILE A 40 13.37 -16.15 -2.72
CA ILE A 40 12.35 -15.23 -3.23
C ILE A 40 11.88 -15.72 -4.60
N LEU A 41 10.58 -15.96 -4.71
CA LEU A 41 9.91 -16.28 -5.97
C LEU A 41 9.38 -15.03 -6.65
N PHE A 42 8.88 -14.08 -5.86
CA PHE A 42 8.32 -12.83 -6.34
C PHE A 42 8.47 -11.75 -5.26
N ALA A 43 8.71 -10.52 -5.69
CA ALA A 43 8.61 -9.33 -4.86
C ALA A 43 7.96 -8.20 -5.65
N GLY A 44 6.76 -7.79 -5.23
CA GLY A 44 6.01 -6.67 -5.81
C GLY A 44 6.00 -5.49 -4.86
N LEU A 45 6.43 -4.33 -5.33
CA LEU A 45 6.33 -3.08 -4.61
C LEU A 45 5.12 -2.31 -5.11
N TYR A 46 4.22 -2.00 -4.19
CA TYR A 46 3.07 -1.12 -4.41
C TYR A 46 3.26 0.16 -3.64
N TRP A 47 2.91 1.30 -4.25
CA TRP A 47 2.78 2.56 -3.52
C TRP A 47 1.56 3.30 -4.01
N ALA A 48 0.94 4.01 -3.10
CA ALA A 48 -0.32 4.68 -3.35
C ALA A 48 -0.44 5.92 -2.45
N ALA A 49 -1.19 6.88 -2.90
CA ALA A 49 -1.54 8.04 -2.08
C ALA A 49 -2.76 8.80 -2.62
N THR A 50 -3.31 9.65 -1.79
CA THR A 50 -4.17 10.76 -2.17
C THR A 50 -3.30 11.90 -2.69
N TYR A 51 -3.48 12.32 -3.96
CA TYR A 51 -2.61 13.33 -4.56
C TYR A 51 -3.35 14.22 -5.57
N PRO A 52 -4.33 15.05 -5.13
CA PRO A 52 -5.04 15.97 -6.02
C PRO A 52 -4.18 17.19 -6.40
N TYR A 53 -3.22 17.57 -5.57
CA TYR A 53 -2.29 18.69 -5.71
C TYR A 53 -1.09 18.49 -4.77
N GLU A 54 -0.05 19.30 -4.91
CA GLU A 54 1.16 19.16 -4.08
C GLU A 54 0.94 19.62 -2.64
N GLU A 55 0.24 20.74 -2.44
CA GLU A 55 -0.02 21.29 -1.12
C GLU A 55 -1.40 21.94 -1.03
N GLY A 56 -2.13 21.62 0.02
CA GLY A 56 -3.42 22.21 0.34
C GLY A 56 -3.39 23.18 1.51
N GLN A 57 -4.38 24.07 1.54
CA GLN A 57 -4.61 25.01 2.62
C GLN A 57 -6.09 25.18 2.89
N VAL A 58 -6.44 25.72 4.04
CA VAL A 58 -7.83 26.06 4.36
C VAL A 58 -8.10 27.53 4.03
N VAL A 59 -9.08 27.78 3.17
CA VAL A 59 -9.59 29.10 2.85
C VAL A 59 -11.11 29.08 3.03
N ALA A 60 -11.64 29.99 3.84
CA ALA A 60 -13.08 30.07 4.16
C ALA A 60 -13.69 28.71 4.57
N LYS A 61 -12.99 27.96 5.40
CA LYS A 61 -13.37 26.61 5.91
C LYS A 61 -13.42 25.51 4.85
N LYS A 62 -12.82 25.72 3.67
CA LYS A 62 -12.69 24.71 2.61
C LYS A 62 -11.23 24.43 2.36
N SER A 63 -10.91 23.18 2.14
CA SER A 63 -9.58 22.78 1.66
C SER A 63 -9.47 23.10 0.17
N VAL A 64 -8.45 23.87 -0.19
CA VAL A 64 -8.17 24.28 -1.56
C VAL A 64 -6.68 24.10 -1.84
N ALA A 65 -6.31 23.97 -3.10
CA ALA A 65 -4.91 23.91 -3.49
C ALA A 65 -4.19 25.24 -3.13
N LYS A 66 -3.09 25.15 -2.41
CA LYS A 66 -2.09 26.20 -2.22
C LYS A 66 -1.05 26.12 -3.33
N ASP A 67 -0.61 24.89 -3.63
CA ASP A 67 0.19 24.55 -4.79
C ASP A 67 -0.54 23.46 -5.59
N ALA A 68 -1.11 23.86 -6.73
CA ALA A 68 -1.90 22.99 -7.59
C ALA A 68 -1.04 22.10 -8.48
N LYS A 69 0.31 22.26 -8.47
CA LYS A 69 1.22 21.45 -9.26
C LYS A 69 1.13 20.00 -8.80
N ARG A 70 1.16 19.09 -9.75
CA ARG A 70 1.23 17.65 -9.50
C ARG A 70 2.44 17.09 -10.23
N GLU A 71 3.40 16.61 -9.45
CA GLU A 71 4.61 15.98 -9.98
C GLU A 71 4.36 14.50 -10.34
N SER A 72 5.28 13.91 -11.11
CA SER A 72 5.21 12.47 -11.41
C SER A 72 5.28 11.62 -10.15
N VAL A 73 4.47 10.57 -10.12
CA VAL A 73 4.42 9.55 -9.05
C VAL A 73 5.01 8.21 -9.49
N GLU A 74 5.54 8.16 -10.72
CA GLU A 74 5.99 6.92 -11.36
C GLU A 74 7.28 6.35 -10.77
N GLU A 75 8.06 7.13 -10.04
CA GLU A 75 9.33 6.68 -9.50
C GLU A 75 9.41 6.88 -7.98
N VAL A 76 9.91 5.85 -7.32
CA VAL A 76 10.28 5.88 -5.90
C VAL A 76 11.70 5.33 -5.73
N LEU A 77 12.27 5.49 -4.54
CA LEU A 77 13.57 4.92 -4.21
C LEU A 77 13.37 3.74 -3.26
N LEU A 78 13.86 2.57 -3.62
CA LEU A 78 13.85 1.38 -2.76
C LEU A 78 15.27 1.08 -2.25
N LYS A 79 15.40 0.95 -0.94
CA LYS A 79 16.61 0.47 -0.28
C LYS A 79 16.33 -0.91 0.34
N VAL A 80 16.98 -1.93 -0.20
CA VAL A 80 16.95 -3.28 0.36
C VAL A 80 17.85 -3.38 1.60
N PRO A 81 17.71 -4.39 2.48
CA PRO A 81 18.53 -4.52 3.69
C PRO A 81 20.03 -4.42 3.40
N LYS A 82 20.71 -3.51 4.11
CA LYS A 82 22.14 -3.19 3.93
C LYS A 82 22.54 -2.70 2.53
N GLY A 83 21.57 -2.39 1.68
CA GLY A 83 21.77 -1.83 0.34
C GLY A 83 21.81 -0.30 0.33
N LYS A 84 21.83 0.24 -0.88
CA LYS A 84 21.68 1.67 -1.17
C LYS A 84 20.32 1.90 -1.83
N TYR A 85 19.87 3.13 -1.87
CA TYR A 85 18.70 3.51 -2.65
C TYR A 85 18.91 3.21 -4.13
N THR A 86 17.93 2.55 -4.72
CA THR A 86 17.86 2.24 -6.15
C THR A 86 16.54 2.83 -6.66
N PRO A 87 16.55 3.62 -7.73
CA PRO A 87 15.35 4.09 -8.38
C PRO A 87 14.50 2.90 -8.87
N VAL A 88 13.21 2.95 -8.60
CA VAL A 88 12.22 1.98 -9.03
C VAL A 88 11.12 2.71 -9.76
N LYS A 89 10.98 2.43 -11.04
CA LYS A 89 9.90 2.94 -11.88
C LYS A 89 8.76 1.94 -11.91
N GLY A 90 7.53 2.39 -11.67
CA GLY A 90 6.33 1.58 -11.67
C GLY A 90 5.39 1.90 -12.80
N GLU A 91 4.37 1.07 -12.88
CA GLU A 91 3.23 1.21 -13.79
C GLU A 91 1.98 1.57 -12.99
N TYR A 92 1.08 2.35 -13.59
CA TYR A 92 -0.20 2.66 -12.96
C TYR A 92 -1.10 1.43 -12.89
N VAL A 93 -1.49 1.05 -11.69
CA VAL A 93 -2.66 0.19 -11.45
C VAL A 93 -3.92 1.05 -11.56
N PHE A 94 -3.85 2.29 -11.05
CA PHE A 94 -4.92 3.27 -11.13
C PHE A 94 -4.37 4.70 -11.03
N ASP A 95 -4.95 5.62 -11.81
CA ASP A 95 -4.69 7.06 -11.70
C ASP A 95 -6.00 7.85 -11.63
N GLY A 96 -6.39 8.26 -10.43
CA GLY A 96 -7.58 9.08 -10.19
C GLY A 96 -7.51 10.48 -10.79
N ASN A 97 -6.33 10.93 -11.22
CA ASN A 97 -6.20 12.22 -11.93
C ASN A 97 -6.70 12.16 -13.38
N THR A 98 -6.85 10.96 -13.94
CA THR A 98 -7.42 10.75 -15.27
C THR A 98 -8.90 10.37 -15.23
N ASP A 99 -9.46 10.15 -14.05
CA ASP A 99 -10.85 9.74 -13.86
C ASP A 99 -11.68 10.92 -13.34
N SER A 100 -12.69 11.34 -14.10
CA SER A 100 -13.55 12.47 -13.78
C SER A 100 -14.27 12.38 -12.42
N ARG A 101 -14.42 11.17 -11.88
CA ARG A 101 -15.00 10.96 -10.55
C ARG A 101 -14.10 11.49 -9.42
N TYR A 102 -12.80 11.57 -9.65
CA TYR A 102 -11.78 11.92 -8.66
C TYR A 102 -11.01 13.19 -8.97
N ILE A 103 -11.08 13.68 -10.22
CA ILE A 103 -10.40 14.94 -10.61
C ILE A 103 -10.86 16.08 -9.71
N GLY A 104 -9.91 16.82 -9.15
CA GLY A 104 -10.18 17.97 -8.28
C GLY A 104 -10.70 17.61 -6.88
N LYS A 105 -10.77 16.31 -6.56
CA LYS A 105 -11.11 15.81 -5.22
C LYS A 105 -9.85 15.23 -4.57
N ASN A 106 -9.89 13.95 -4.19
CA ASN A 106 -8.75 13.27 -3.57
C ASN A 106 -7.77 12.64 -4.57
N ALA A 107 -8.18 12.47 -5.84
CA ALA A 107 -7.35 11.95 -6.96
C ALA A 107 -6.35 10.86 -6.51
N PRO A 108 -6.83 9.71 -6.00
CA PRO A 108 -5.96 8.66 -5.52
C PRO A 108 -5.21 8.03 -6.68
N TYR A 109 -3.98 7.57 -6.43
CA TYR A 109 -3.25 6.75 -7.37
C TYR A 109 -2.73 5.47 -6.73
N VAL A 110 -2.52 4.44 -7.53
CA VAL A 110 -1.88 3.19 -7.14
C VAL A 110 -0.86 2.82 -8.21
N MET A 111 0.36 2.58 -7.78
CA MET A 111 1.48 2.16 -8.62
C MET A 111 1.93 0.76 -8.26
N PHE A 112 2.50 0.06 -9.22
CA PHE A 112 3.11 -1.26 -9.03
C PHE A 112 4.46 -1.33 -9.75
N ALA A 113 5.42 -2.02 -9.13
CA ALA A 113 6.66 -2.42 -9.77
C ALA A 113 7.07 -3.83 -9.33
N ASP A 114 7.47 -4.68 -10.30
CA ASP A 114 8.16 -5.93 -10.01
C ASP A 114 9.61 -5.64 -9.61
N VAL A 115 9.91 -5.84 -8.34
CA VAL A 115 11.24 -5.65 -7.76
C VAL A 115 11.92 -6.98 -7.41
N THR A 116 11.43 -8.08 -7.94
CA THR A 116 11.93 -9.45 -7.65
C THR A 116 13.43 -9.55 -7.83
N LYS A 117 13.95 -9.11 -8.97
CA LYS A 117 15.40 -9.16 -9.26
C LYS A 117 16.23 -8.30 -8.28
N LEU A 118 15.71 -7.14 -7.91
CA LEU A 118 16.37 -6.25 -6.96
C LEU A 118 16.44 -6.89 -5.57
N VAL A 119 15.34 -7.48 -5.10
CA VAL A 119 15.29 -8.18 -3.81
C VAL A 119 16.16 -9.43 -3.83
N GLN A 120 16.13 -10.23 -4.89
CA GLN A 120 16.97 -11.42 -5.06
C GLN A 120 18.46 -11.09 -5.09
N SER A 121 18.86 -9.94 -5.64
CA SER A 121 20.25 -9.49 -5.69
C SER A 121 20.79 -8.98 -4.35
N SER A 122 19.92 -8.78 -3.36
CA SER A 122 20.33 -8.34 -2.04
C SER A 122 21.18 -9.42 -1.34
N LYS A 123 22.27 -8.99 -0.71
CA LYS A 123 23.12 -9.87 0.12
C LYS A 123 22.35 -10.42 1.34
N ARG A 124 21.28 -9.79 1.71
CA ARG A 124 20.42 -10.17 2.83
C ARG A 124 18.97 -9.84 2.49
N ILE A 125 18.11 -10.84 2.58
CA ILE A 125 16.67 -10.71 2.34
C ILE A 125 15.97 -10.22 3.60
N ASP A 126 16.36 -10.76 4.76
CA ASP A 126 15.83 -10.33 6.05
C ASP A 126 16.37 -8.98 6.46
N GLY A 127 15.51 -8.19 7.07
CA GLY A 127 15.87 -6.91 7.65
C GLY A 127 14.97 -5.79 7.17
N GLU A 128 15.50 -4.60 7.26
CA GLU A 128 14.77 -3.37 7.02
C GLU A 128 14.83 -2.98 5.54
N TYR A 129 13.65 -2.81 4.96
CA TYR A 129 13.42 -2.20 3.65
C TYR A 129 12.96 -0.76 3.85
N THR A 130 13.50 0.16 3.08
CA THR A 130 13.10 1.57 3.12
C THR A 130 12.59 1.96 1.74
N VAL A 131 11.45 2.63 1.69
CA VAL A 131 10.97 3.29 0.48
C VAL A 131 10.95 4.79 0.72
N ALA A 132 11.48 5.53 -0.22
CA ALA A 132 11.54 6.98 -0.17
C ALA A 132 10.90 7.61 -1.41
N ASN A 133 10.49 8.87 -1.25
CA ASN A 133 9.92 9.71 -2.30
C ASN A 133 8.53 9.25 -2.81
N VAL A 134 7.75 8.59 -1.96
CA VAL A 134 6.32 8.41 -2.24
C VAL A 134 5.63 9.76 -2.11
N ARG A 135 5.04 10.24 -3.20
CA ARG A 135 4.33 11.53 -3.22
C ARG A 135 2.91 11.39 -2.72
N ALA A 136 2.47 12.38 -1.97
CA ALA A 136 1.09 12.55 -1.55
C ALA A 136 0.82 14.04 -1.31
N ALA A 137 -0.43 14.43 -1.27
CA ALA A 137 -0.79 15.80 -0.96
C ALA A 137 -0.39 16.15 0.48
N ARG A 138 0.27 17.29 0.64
CA ARG A 138 0.61 17.89 1.93
C ARG A 138 -0.43 18.94 2.32
N GLY A 139 -0.35 19.39 3.55
CA GLY A 139 -1.23 20.44 4.06
C GLY A 139 -2.64 19.91 4.32
N SER A 140 -3.64 20.74 4.04
CA SER A 140 -5.05 20.41 4.26
C SER A 140 -5.69 19.89 2.98
N VAL A 141 -6.21 18.67 3.01
CA VAL A 141 -6.91 18.02 1.90
C VAL A 141 -8.33 17.69 2.36
N GLU A 142 -9.32 17.93 1.51
CA GLU A 142 -10.70 17.58 1.81
C GLU A 142 -10.85 16.05 1.94
N GLY A 143 -11.41 15.59 3.07
CA GLY A 143 -11.49 14.16 3.38
C GLY A 143 -10.17 13.53 3.83
N GLY A 144 -9.16 14.36 4.13
CA GLY A 144 -7.84 13.88 4.55
C GLY A 144 -6.92 13.49 3.41
N SER A 145 -5.70 13.11 3.75
CA SER A 145 -4.69 12.60 2.83
C SER A 145 -3.97 11.42 3.43
N CYS A 146 -3.75 10.40 2.64
CA CYS A 146 -2.96 9.24 3.05
C CYS A 146 -1.95 8.88 1.96
N GLY A 147 -0.95 8.10 2.32
CA GLY A 147 -0.01 7.55 1.38
C GLY A 147 0.97 6.62 2.05
N GLY A 148 1.47 5.69 1.27
CA GLY A 148 2.42 4.72 1.75
C GLY A 148 2.75 3.68 0.70
N TRP A 149 3.39 2.61 1.16
CA TRP A 149 3.82 1.51 0.31
C TRP A 149 3.64 0.16 0.98
N THR A 150 3.59 -0.87 0.17
CA THR A 150 3.54 -2.26 0.59
C THR A 150 4.49 -3.08 -0.26
N LEU A 151 5.33 -3.89 0.37
CA LEU A 151 6.16 -4.88 -0.31
C LEU A 151 5.56 -6.27 -0.10
N VAL A 152 5.09 -6.88 -1.19
CA VAL A 152 4.54 -8.24 -1.20
C VAL A 152 5.64 -9.19 -1.62
N ILE A 153 5.97 -10.17 -0.78
CA ILE A 153 7.01 -11.17 -1.04
C ILE A 153 6.39 -12.57 -1.03
N ALA A 154 6.54 -13.29 -2.14
CA ALA A 154 6.33 -14.72 -2.20
C ALA A 154 7.69 -15.44 -2.16
N TYR A 155 7.80 -16.44 -1.31
CA TYR A 155 9.03 -17.20 -1.15
C TYR A 155 8.77 -18.69 -1.08
N GLU A 156 9.77 -19.49 -1.42
CA GLU A 156 9.80 -20.93 -1.14
C GLU A 156 10.74 -21.25 0.03
N ASN A 157 10.38 -22.23 0.82
CA ASN A 157 11.22 -22.74 1.89
C ASN A 157 10.89 -24.21 2.15
N ALA A 158 11.92 -25.05 2.27
CA ALA A 158 11.75 -26.49 2.48
C ALA A 158 11.05 -26.86 3.81
N SER A 159 11.05 -25.96 4.80
CA SER A 159 10.35 -26.15 6.07
C SER A 159 8.87 -25.75 6.04
N GLU A 160 8.41 -25.11 4.96
CA GLU A 160 7.04 -24.66 4.81
C GLU A 160 6.20 -25.67 4.01
N PRO A 161 4.94 -25.88 4.37
CA PRO A 161 4.05 -26.72 3.59
C PRO A 161 3.77 -26.08 2.22
N PHE A 162 3.52 -26.94 1.23
CA PHE A 162 3.12 -26.47 -0.09
C PHE A 162 1.83 -25.65 0.00
N ARG A 163 1.84 -24.46 -0.64
CA ARG A 163 0.68 -23.56 -0.73
C ARG A 163 0.53 -23.08 -2.16
N LYS A 164 -0.71 -22.99 -2.62
CA LYS A 164 -1.02 -22.23 -3.84
C LYS A 164 -1.16 -20.77 -3.45
N LEU A 165 -0.36 -19.91 -4.06
CA LEU A 165 -0.42 -18.46 -3.88
C LEU A 165 -1.03 -17.83 -5.13
N ASP A 166 -1.84 -16.80 -4.92
CA ASP A 166 -2.34 -15.94 -5.99
C ASP A 166 -2.30 -14.49 -5.50
N ILE A 167 -1.79 -13.61 -6.32
CA ILE A 167 -1.70 -12.19 -6.04
C ILE A 167 -2.58 -11.48 -7.05
N LYS A 168 -3.55 -10.73 -6.56
CA LYS A 168 -4.44 -9.89 -7.36
C LYS A 168 -4.25 -8.46 -6.91
N ASP A 169 -4.16 -7.58 -7.86
CA ASP A 169 -4.17 -6.15 -7.63
C ASP A 169 -5.27 -5.45 -8.44
N GLY A 170 -5.50 -4.20 -8.12
CA GLY A 170 -6.53 -3.40 -8.76
C GLY A 170 -6.94 -2.23 -7.90
N PHE A 171 -7.89 -1.48 -8.40
CA PHE A 171 -8.52 -0.38 -7.68
C PHE A 171 -10.05 -0.55 -7.70
N LEU A 172 -10.66 -0.45 -6.54
CA LEU A 172 -12.11 -0.51 -6.38
C LEU A 172 -12.59 0.56 -5.42
N GLU A 173 -13.45 1.46 -5.91
CA GLU A 173 -14.19 2.34 -5.01
C GLU A 173 -15.32 1.54 -4.33
N VAL A 174 -15.29 1.51 -3.01
CA VAL A 174 -16.28 0.77 -2.22
C VAL A 174 -17.31 1.74 -1.64
N LYS A 175 -18.56 1.61 -2.08
CA LYS A 175 -19.75 2.25 -1.50
C LYS A 175 -20.74 1.14 -1.15
N GLY A 176 -20.84 0.81 0.13
CA GLY A 176 -21.56 -0.39 0.60
C GLY A 176 -20.81 -1.68 0.31
N ASP A 177 -21.48 -2.81 0.38
CA ASP A 177 -20.88 -4.13 0.22
C ASP A 177 -20.40 -4.36 -1.21
N LYS A 178 -19.19 -4.87 -1.34
CA LYS A 178 -18.58 -5.29 -2.59
C LYS A 178 -17.96 -6.67 -2.45
N SER A 179 -18.07 -7.46 -3.50
CA SER A 179 -17.47 -8.79 -3.59
C SER A 179 -16.44 -8.84 -4.72
N ILE A 180 -15.30 -9.42 -4.46
CA ILE A 180 -14.28 -9.72 -5.46
C ILE A 180 -14.19 -11.23 -5.58
N ALA A 181 -14.45 -11.76 -6.78
CA ALA A 181 -14.37 -13.18 -7.03
C ALA A 181 -12.96 -13.59 -7.45
N PHE A 182 -12.40 -14.57 -6.76
CA PHE A 182 -11.19 -15.27 -7.17
C PHE A 182 -11.63 -16.54 -7.91
N THR A 183 -11.49 -16.55 -9.22
CA THR A 183 -11.88 -17.67 -10.07
C THR A 183 -10.72 -18.63 -10.30
N ASN A 184 -11.01 -19.87 -10.72
CA ASN A 184 -10.01 -20.91 -11.02
C ASN A 184 -9.30 -21.54 -9.83
N TYR A 185 -9.87 -21.44 -8.64
CA TYR A 185 -9.43 -22.21 -7.48
C TYR A 185 -10.21 -23.53 -7.38
N LYS A 186 -9.49 -24.65 -7.52
CA LYS A 186 -10.01 -25.93 -7.08
C LYS A 186 -9.63 -26.11 -5.63
N ILE A 187 -10.58 -25.98 -4.72
CA ILE A 187 -10.38 -26.30 -3.30
C ILE A 187 -10.63 -27.80 -3.14
N PRO A 188 -9.63 -28.61 -2.76
CA PRO A 188 -9.77 -30.07 -2.75
C PRO A 188 -10.87 -30.56 -1.81
N SER A 189 -10.96 -29.99 -0.63
CA SER A 189 -12.06 -30.18 0.31
C SER A 189 -12.16 -29.01 1.27
N VAL A 190 -13.36 -28.67 1.70
CA VAL A 190 -13.59 -27.56 2.65
C VAL A 190 -12.95 -27.86 4.01
N LYS A 191 -12.84 -29.10 4.39
CA LYS A 191 -12.20 -29.52 5.66
C LYS A 191 -10.68 -29.33 5.66
N GLU A 192 -10.05 -29.25 4.48
CA GLU A 192 -8.61 -29.16 4.32
C GLU A 192 -8.15 -27.80 3.77
N ALA A 193 -9.07 -26.91 3.45
CA ALA A 193 -8.74 -25.60 2.93
C ALA A 193 -8.63 -24.55 4.07
N PHE A 194 -7.46 -23.97 4.20
CA PHE A 194 -7.20 -22.86 5.12
C PHE A 194 -6.83 -21.60 4.32
N PRO A 195 -7.82 -20.90 3.72
CA PRO A 195 -7.54 -19.69 2.98
C PRO A 195 -7.01 -18.60 3.94
N ARG A 196 -6.01 -17.87 3.49
CA ARG A 196 -5.52 -16.68 4.17
C ARG A 196 -5.63 -15.50 3.21
N LEU A 197 -6.26 -14.44 3.67
CA LEU A 197 -6.25 -13.14 3.01
C LEU A 197 -5.26 -12.23 3.74
N VAL A 198 -4.40 -11.58 2.97
CA VAL A 198 -3.49 -10.56 3.47
C VAL A 198 -3.88 -9.25 2.83
N GLY A 199 -4.04 -8.21 3.64
CA GLY A 199 -4.36 -6.87 3.19
C GLY A 199 -3.42 -5.84 3.82
N ALA A 200 -3.18 -4.76 3.10
CA ALA A 200 -2.51 -3.57 3.61
C ALA A 200 -3.49 -2.40 3.59
N VAL A 201 -3.55 -1.67 4.68
CA VAL A 201 -4.41 -0.49 4.84
C VAL A 201 -3.51 0.72 4.99
N LEU A 202 -3.69 1.73 4.14
CA LEU A 202 -2.90 2.97 4.16
C LEU A 202 -3.58 4.09 4.96
N ASP A 203 -4.89 3.98 5.14
CA ASP A 203 -5.68 4.91 5.94
C ASP A 203 -6.71 4.12 6.75
N ALA A 204 -6.64 4.22 8.06
CA ALA A 204 -7.59 3.60 8.97
C ALA A 204 -7.77 4.48 10.20
N ASP A 205 -8.99 4.89 10.45
CA ASP A 205 -9.33 5.68 11.61
C ASP A 205 -9.38 4.85 12.89
N PHE A 206 -8.79 5.37 13.94
CA PHE A 206 -8.82 4.74 15.25
C PHE A 206 -10.23 4.85 15.85
N ASN A 207 -10.83 3.74 16.21
CA ASN A 207 -12.18 3.64 16.81
C ASN A 207 -13.37 4.04 15.91
N GLN A 208 -13.26 3.96 14.60
CA GLN A 208 -14.35 4.26 13.65
C GLN A 208 -15.23 3.04 13.30
N GLY A 209 -15.33 2.08 14.17
CA GLY A 209 -16.19 0.92 14.01
C GLY A 209 -15.43 -0.32 13.50
N GLU A 210 -16.20 -1.37 13.25
CA GLU A 210 -15.65 -2.65 12.82
C GLU A 210 -15.66 -2.73 11.29
N ASN A 211 -14.49 -2.76 10.67
CA ASN A 211 -14.38 -3.14 9.27
C ASN A 211 -14.36 -4.66 9.16
N LYS A 212 -15.30 -5.22 8.41
CA LYS A 212 -15.40 -6.67 8.19
C LYS A 212 -14.91 -7.00 6.80
N VAL A 213 -13.88 -7.83 6.71
CA VAL A 213 -13.46 -8.45 5.47
C VAL A 213 -13.83 -9.92 5.53
N GLY A 214 -14.70 -10.36 4.64
CA GLY A 214 -15.15 -11.74 4.56
C GLY A 214 -14.57 -12.44 3.33
N VAL A 215 -14.19 -13.70 3.48
CA VAL A 215 -13.86 -14.58 2.37
C VAL A 215 -14.97 -15.62 2.27
N PHE A 216 -15.65 -15.66 1.13
CA PHE A 216 -16.77 -16.56 0.89
C PHE A 216 -16.41 -17.57 -0.20
N SER A 217 -16.78 -18.82 -0.01
CA SER A 217 -16.86 -19.82 -1.07
C SER A 217 -18.32 -20.29 -1.20
N ASP A 218 -18.65 -20.97 -2.27
CA ASP A 218 -19.98 -21.52 -2.54
C ASP A 218 -20.52 -22.41 -1.41
N LYS A 219 -19.68 -22.82 -0.49
CA LYS A 219 -20.01 -23.79 0.57
C LYS A 219 -19.66 -23.33 1.98
N VAL A 220 -18.75 -22.38 2.15
CA VAL A 220 -18.30 -21.89 3.47
C VAL A 220 -17.91 -20.44 3.39
N GLY A 221 -18.42 -19.61 4.28
CA GLY A 221 -18.02 -18.23 4.48
C GLY A 221 -17.09 -18.12 5.69
N PHE A 222 -15.99 -17.40 5.54
CA PHE A 222 -15.09 -17.01 6.63
C PHE A 222 -15.12 -15.49 6.75
N TYR A 223 -15.35 -15.01 7.96
CA TYR A 223 -15.22 -13.58 8.27
C TYR A 223 -13.89 -13.34 8.97
N LEU A 224 -13.13 -12.40 8.47
CA LEU A 224 -11.99 -11.82 9.18
C LEU A 224 -12.47 -10.51 9.80
N GLU A 225 -12.61 -10.48 11.11
CA GLU A 225 -12.81 -9.23 11.83
C GLU A 225 -11.42 -8.60 12.04
N THR A 226 -11.20 -7.46 11.45
CA THR A 226 -10.01 -6.65 11.79
C THR A 226 -10.39 -5.74 12.94
N LYS A 227 -9.96 -6.09 14.14
CA LYS A 227 -9.97 -5.12 15.25
C LYS A 227 -8.70 -4.28 15.10
N THR A 228 -8.85 -3.03 14.75
CA THR A 228 -7.78 -2.04 14.91
C THR A 228 -7.49 -1.88 16.40
N ARG A 229 -6.28 -2.22 16.80
CA ARG A 229 -5.78 -1.94 18.16
C ARG A 229 -5.19 -0.56 18.22
#